data_d77518625e409164a83dd5d76465d103
#
_entry.id   d77518625e409164a83dd5d76465d103
#
_cell.length_a   1.000
_cell.length_b   1.000
_cell.length_c   1.000
_cell.angle_alpha   90.00
_cell.angle_beta   90.00
_cell.angle_gamma   90.00
#
_symmetry.space_group_name_H-M   'P 1'
#
loop_
_entity.id
_entity.type
_entity.pdbx_description
1 polymer ?
#
loop_
_entity_poly.entity_id
_entity_poly.type
_entity_poly.pdbx_seq_one_letter_code
_entity_poly.pdbx_strand_id
1 'polypeptide(L)'
;MTTTTSLKHDIANPALAAEGKKRIEWAERNMPVLAQIRERFERNKPFNGVRIAACMHVTTETANLMRVLKAGGAEIALCASNPLSTQDDTAAALVYEYGISVFARNGVDRDGYYAHINAALDIKPNQVFDDGCDLVNILHTTRKELLPNVVAGCEETTTGVIRLRQMAKDGALTFPMVAVNDTDTKHM
;
A
#
# COMPACT_ATOMS: atom_id res chain seq x y z
N MET A 1 -21.52 -20.41 -8.94
CA MET A 1 -20.56 -20.83 -7.92
C MET A 1 -19.49 -19.77 -7.85
N THR A 2 -19.59 -18.86 -6.89
CA THR A 2 -18.56 -17.82 -6.63
C THR A 2 -17.37 -18.52 -6.00
N THR A 3 -16.31 -18.70 -6.74
CA THR A 3 -15.01 -19.10 -6.22
C THR A 3 -14.55 -18.02 -5.24
N THR A 4 -14.71 -18.25 -3.96
CA THR A 4 -14.09 -17.43 -2.91
C THR A 4 -12.60 -17.69 -3.01
N THR A 5 -11.89 -16.90 -3.81
CA THR A 5 -10.43 -16.92 -3.82
C THR A 5 -9.99 -16.48 -2.42
N SER A 6 -9.36 -17.37 -1.69
CA SER A 6 -8.83 -17.09 -0.35
C SER A 6 -7.87 -15.92 -0.48
N LEU A 7 -8.10 -14.87 0.31
CA LEU A 7 -7.27 -13.66 0.33
C LEU A 7 -5.84 -14.04 0.73
N LYS A 8 -4.87 -13.78 -0.13
CA LYS A 8 -3.46 -14.05 0.16
C LYS A 8 -2.94 -13.03 1.18
N HIS A 9 -2.24 -13.49 2.19
CA HIS A 9 -1.65 -12.63 3.22
C HIS A 9 -0.52 -13.34 3.95
N ASP A 10 0.36 -12.57 4.60
CA ASP A 10 1.33 -13.03 5.57
C ASP A 10 1.39 -12.01 6.73
N ILE A 11 0.79 -12.36 7.86
CA ILE A 11 0.67 -11.52 9.06
C ILE A 11 1.04 -12.32 10.32
N ALA A 12 1.40 -11.63 11.40
CA ALA A 12 1.88 -12.27 12.62
C ALA A 12 0.80 -13.06 13.38
N ASN A 13 -0.37 -12.45 13.62
CA ASN A 13 -1.40 -13.04 14.47
C ASN A 13 -2.83 -12.60 14.07
N PRO A 14 -3.63 -13.50 13.47
CA PRO A 14 -5.01 -13.23 13.11
C PRO A 14 -5.93 -12.84 14.28
N ALA A 15 -5.64 -13.33 15.49
CA ALA A 15 -6.47 -13.07 16.66
C ALA A 15 -6.51 -11.59 17.08
N LEU A 16 -5.56 -10.78 16.61
CA LEU A 16 -5.49 -9.34 16.88
C LEU A 16 -6.47 -8.50 16.05
N ALA A 17 -7.18 -9.08 15.08
CA ALA A 17 -8.00 -8.34 14.12
C ALA A 17 -9.06 -7.45 14.78
N ALA A 18 -9.76 -7.93 15.80
CA ALA A 18 -10.80 -7.17 16.49
C ALA A 18 -10.24 -5.95 17.24
N GLU A 19 -9.04 -6.06 17.81
CA GLU A 19 -8.36 -4.93 18.45
C GLU A 19 -7.87 -3.92 17.43
N GLY A 20 -7.21 -4.37 16.37
CA GLY A 20 -6.77 -3.52 15.27
C GLY A 20 -7.93 -2.74 14.64
N LYS A 21 -9.10 -3.38 14.46
CA LYS A 21 -10.30 -2.69 13.98
C LYS A 21 -10.67 -1.49 14.86
N LYS A 22 -10.71 -1.68 16.17
CA LYS A 22 -11.04 -0.58 17.11
C LYS A 22 -10.05 0.58 16.99
N ARG A 23 -8.76 0.29 16.84
CA ARG A 23 -7.72 1.31 16.68
C ARG A 23 -7.85 2.05 15.35
N ILE A 24 -8.11 1.34 14.25
CA ILE A 24 -8.33 1.93 12.92
C ILE A 24 -9.55 2.87 12.96
N GLU A 25 -10.67 2.41 13.53
CA GLU A 25 -11.89 3.20 13.66
C GLU A 25 -11.72 4.41 14.59
N TRP A 26 -10.88 4.28 15.62
CA TRP A 26 -10.54 5.42 16.48
C TRP A 26 -9.73 6.47 15.73
N ALA A 27 -8.70 6.05 14.97
CA ALA A 27 -7.88 6.96 14.16
C ALA A 27 -8.73 7.68 13.09
N GLU A 28 -9.69 7.00 12.48
CA GLU A 28 -10.60 7.56 11.47
C GLU A 28 -11.32 8.83 11.96
N ARG A 29 -11.64 8.92 13.25
CA ARG A 29 -12.32 10.08 13.84
C ARG A 29 -11.53 11.38 13.68
N ASN A 30 -10.20 11.27 13.55
CA ASN A 30 -9.30 12.40 13.34
C ASN A 30 -8.96 12.63 11.85
N MET A 31 -9.64 11.91 10.93
CA MET A 31 -9.42 11.97 9.49
C MET A 31 -10.71 12.34 8.72
N PRO A 32 -11.38 13.47 9.04
CA PRO A 32 -12.70 13.80 8.49
C PRO A 32 -12.67 14.03 6.98
N VAL A 33 -11.59 14.56 6.43
CA VAL A 33 -11.44 14.75 4.98
C VAL A 33 -11.38 13.40 4.28
N LEU A 34 -10.62 12.47 4.82
CA LEU A 34 -10.49 11.12 4.24
C LEU A 34 -11.81 10.36 4.31
N ALA A 35 -12.60 10.53 5.39
CA ALA A 35 -13.94 9.95 5.52
C ALA A 35 -14.88 10.47 4.40
N GLN A 36 -14.90 11.77 4.12
CA GLN A 36 -15.69 12.36 3.03
C GLN A 36 -15.25 11.85 1.65
N ILE A 37 -13.94 11.67 1.44
CA ILE A 37 -13.41 11.08 0.22
C ILE A 37 -13.90 9.64 0.08
N ARG A 38 -13.90 8.85 1.17
CA ARG A 38 -14.40 7.47 1.17
C ARG A 38 -15.86 7.40 0.72
N GLU A 39 -16.74 8.22 1.29
CA GLU A 39 -18.15 8.27 0.88
C GLU A 39 -18.33 8.60 -0.60
N ARG A 40 -17.53 9.54 -1.12
CA ARG A 40 -17.54 9.89 -2.54
C ARG A 40 -17.06 8.73 -3.40
N PHE A 41 -16.01 8.03 -2.99
CA PHE A 41 -15.43 6.91 -3.72
C PHE A 41 -16.33 5.67 -3.68
N GLU A 42 -17.05 5.44 -2.58
CA GLU A 42 -18.06 4.39 -2.49
C GLU A 42 -19.17 4.56 -3.53
N ARG A 43 -19.58 5.79 -3.80
CA ARG A 43 -20.60 6.09 -4.83
C ARG A 43 -20.05 6.00 -6.26
N ASN A 44 -18.86 6.54 -6.50
CA ASN A 44 -18.36 6.77 -7.84
C ASN A 44 -17.45 5.66 -8.37
N LYS A 45 -16.92 4.81 -7.49
CA LYS A 45 -15.98 3.72 -7.80
C LYS A 45 -14.84 4.11 -8.76
N PRO A 46 -14.08 5.19 -8.49
CA PRO A 46 -13.07 5.73 -9.41
C PRO A 46 -11.91 4.78 -9.68
N PHE A 47 -11.71 3.78 -8.82
CA PHE A 47 -10.63 2.79 -8.93
C PHE A 47 -11.11 1.41 -9.39
N ASN A 48 -12.28 1.32 -10.00
CA ASN A 48 -12.75 0.04 -10.54
C ASN A 48 -11.78 -0.49 -11.61
N GLY A 49 -11.28 -1.71 -11.42
CA GLY A 49 -10.24 -2.33 -12.28
C GLY A 49 -8.80 -1.90 -11.98
N VAL A 50 -8.59 -1.04 -10.98
CA VAL A 50 -7.24 -0.65 -10.54
C VAL A 50 -6.71 -1.67 -9.55
N ARG A 51 -5.49 -2.14 -9.78
CA ARG A 51 -4.72 -3.00 -8.86
C ARG A 51 -3.56 -2.19 -8.29
N ILE A 52 -3.53 -2.05 -6.97
CA ILE A 52 -2.55 -1.25 -6.25
C ILE A 52 -1.63 -2.16 -5.44
N ALA A 53 -0.33 -2.15 -5.72
CA ALA A 53 0.68 -2.63 -4.79
C ALA A 53 1.17 -1.43 -3.96
N ALA A 54 1.05 -1.52 -2.64
CA ALA A 54 1.45 -0.47 -1.73
C ALA A 54 2.55 -0.98 -0.79
N CYS A 55 3.66 -0.25 -0.70
CA CYS A 55 4.75 -0.47 0.22
C CYS A 55 4.83 0.74 1.16
N MET A 56 4.17 0.65 2.31
CA MET A 56 3.97 1.78 3.24
C MET A 56 4.04 1.29 4.69
N HIS A 57 4.26 2.20 5.65
CA HIS A 57 4.12 1.84 7.06
C HIS A 57 2.72 1.29 7.35
N VAL A 58 2.62 0.11 7.97
CA VAL A 58 1.32 -0.53 8.27
C VAL A 58 0.81 0.00 9.61
N THR A 59 0.28 1.22 9.58
CA THR A 59 -0.30 1.95 10.72
C THR A 59 -1.81 2.14 10.53
N THR A 60 -2.46 2.66 11.56
CA THR A 60 -3.91 2.95 11.53
C THR A 60 -4.28 3.99 10.47
N GLU A 61 -3.40 4.95 10.19
CA GLU A 61 -3.59 5.99 9.17
C GLU A 61 -3.53 5.37 7.77
N THR A 62 -2.49 4.59 7.49
CA THR A 62 -2.37 3.83 6.23
C THR A 62 -3.55 2.87 6.06
N ALA A 63 -4.00 2.22 7.12
CA ALA A 63 -5.17 1.35 7.05
C ALA A 63 -6.42 2.11 6.60
N ASN A 64 -6.64 3.32 7.10
CA ASN A 64 -7.76 4.16 6.66
C ASN A 64 -7.62 4.57 5.19
N LEU A 65 -6.40 4.89 4.71
CA LEU A 65 -6.16 5.14 3.30
C LEU A 65 -6.51 3.90 2.44
N MET A 66 -6.04 2.71 2.83
CA MET A 66 -6.34 1.46 2.10
C MET A 66 -7.86 1.19 2.04
N ARG A 67 -8.60 1.47 3.12
CA ARG A 67 -10.06 1.36 3.16
C ARG A 67 -10.74 2.30 2.15
N VAL A 68 -10.24 3.53 2.02
CA VAL A 68 -10.75 4.51 1.04
C VAL A 68 -10.52 4.05 -0.39
N LEU A 69 -9.31 3.58 -0.71
CA LEU A 69 -8.97 3.06 -2.03
C LEU A 69 -9.82 1.84 -2.40
N LYS A 70 -9.99 0.92 -1.45
CA LYS A 70 -10.86 -0.25 -1.62
C LYS A 70 -12.33 0.16 -1.81
N ALA A 71 -12.83 1.11 -1.03
CA ALA A 71 -14.16 1.67 -1.19
C ALA A 71 -14.35 2.24 -2.60
N GLY A 72 -13.30 2.81 -3.18
CA GLY A 72 -13.25 3.27 -4.58
C GLY A 72 -13.21 2.16 -5.63
N GLY A 73 -13.12 0.90 -5.25
CA GLY A 73 -13.12 -0.25 -6.15
C GLY A 73 -11.73 -0.83 -6.46
N ALA A 74 -10.67 -0.34 -5.82
CA ALA A 74 -9.33 -0.90 -6.02
C ALA A 74 -9.17 -2.31 -5.43
N GLU A 75 -8.42 -3.15 -6.12
CA GLU A 75 -7.81 -4.35 -5.57
C GLU A 75 -6.44 -3.97 -4.97
N ILE A 76 -6.16 -4.35 -3.72
CA ILE A 76 -5.00 -3.84 -2.99
C ILE A 76 -4.18 -4.98 -2.39
N ALA A 77 -2.86 -4.90 -2.56
CA ALA A 77 -1.90 -5.67 -1.78
C ALA A 77 -0.94 -4.70 -1.08
N LEU A 78 -0.91 -4.75 0.25
CA LEU A 78 -0.09 -3.90 1.10
C LEU A 78 1.07 -4.69 1.70
N CYS A 79 2.28 -4.13 1.65
CA CYS A 79 3.42 -4.58 2.44
C CYS A 79 4.01 -3.42 3.24
N ALA A 80 4.82 -3.72 4.25
CA ALA A 80 5.49 -2.70 5.03
C ALA A 80 6.67 -2.08 4.26
N SER A 81 6.92 -0.79 4.42
CA SER A 81 8.08 -0.07 3.87
C SER A 81 9.33 -0.14 4.75
N ASN A 82 9.22 -0.83 5.89
CA ASN A 82 10.31 -1.02 6.83
C ASN A 82 10.04 -2.27 7.68
N PRO A 83 11.03 -3.12 8.00
CA PRO A 83 10.84 -4.31 8.83
C PRO A 83 10.22 -4.06 10.22
N LEU A 84 10.36 -2.84 10.76
CA LEU A 84 9.86 -2.46 12.08
C LEU A 84 8.61 -1.58 12.05
N SER A 85 8.05 -1.31 10.88
CA SER A 85 6.94 -0.34 10.72
C SER A 85 5.57 -0.99 10.57
N THR A 86 5.37 -2.17 11.15
CA THR A 86 4.09 -2.86 11.14
C THR A 86 3.46 -2.87 12.53
N GLN A 87 2.21 -2.40 12.62
CA GLN A 87 1.32 -2.68 13.74
C GLN A 87 0.58 -3.98 13.42
N ASP A 88 0.93 -5.08 14.09
CA ASP A 88 0.43 -6.42 13.76
C ASP A 88 -1.09 -6.57 13.92
N ASP A 89 -1.68 -5.85 14.85
CA ASP A 89 -3.12 -5.76 15.04
C ASP A 89 -3.81 -5.05 13.86
N THR A 90 -3.21 -3.98 13.37
CA THR A 90 -3.67 -3.25 12.18
C THR A 90 -3.58 -4.13 10.93
N ALA A 91 -2.47 -4.85 10.76
CA ALA A 91 -2.29 -5.82 9.66
C ALA A 91 -3.37 -6.91 9.71
N ALA A 92 -3.63 -7.47 10.88
CA ALA A 92 -4.68 -8.47 11.08
C ALA A 92 -6.08 -7.94 10.75
N ALA A 93 -6.40 -6.72 11.19
CA ALA A 93 -7.70 -6.09 10.91
C ALA A 93 -7.89 -5.83 9.42
N LEU A 94 -6.86 -5.36 8.71
CA LEU A 94 -6.93 -5.14 7.27
C LEU A 94 -7.30 -6.42 6.52
N VAL A 95 -6.76 -7.56 6.92
CA VAL A 95 -7.06 -8.86 6.31
C VAL A 95 -8.47 -9.35 6.66
N TYR A 96 -8.76 -9.49 7.94
CA TYR A 96 -9.94 -10.23 8.41
C TYR A 96 -11.20 -9.40 8.54
N GLU A 97 -11.08 -8.10 8.81
CA GLU A 97 -12.21 -7.19 8.94
C GLU A 97 -12.50 -6.40 7.66
N TYR A 98 -11.43 -6.07 6.92
CA TYR A 98 -11.58 -5.23 5.73
C TYR A 98 -11.29 -5.96 4.41
N GLY A 99 -10.82 -7.20 4.45
CA GLY A 99 -10.60 -8.02 3.25
C GLY A 99 -9.55 -7.44 2.29
N ILE A 100 -8.46 -6.91 2.82
CA ILE A 100 -7.32 -6.37 2.07
C ILE A 100 -6.13 -7.30 2.24
N SER A 101 -5.45 -7.67 1.14
CA SER A 101 -4.23 -8.47 1.21
C SER A 101 -3.12 -7.70 1.89
N VAL A 102 -2.52 -8.28 2.94
CA VAL A 102 -1.40 -7.67 3.68
C VAL A 102 -0.27 -8.69 3.83
N PHE A 103 0.93 -8.26 3.49
CA PHE A 103 2.18 -9.01 3.66
C PHE A 103 3.09 -8.17 4.57
N ALA A 104 2.91 -8.29 5.88
CA ALA A 104 3.63 -7.48 6.85
C ALA A 104 3.58 -8.12 8.25
N ARG A 105 4.74 -8.27 8.87
CA ARG A 105 4.94 -8.68 10.26
C ARG A 105 6.00 -7.80 10.89
N ASN A 106 5.76 -7.33 12.09
CA ASN A 106 6.76 -6.54 12.80
C ASN A 106 8.00 -7.39 13.12
N GLY A 107 9.19 -6.85 12.83
CA GLY A 107 10.45 -7.50 13.16
C GLY A 107 10.90 -8.61 12.21
N VAL A 108 10.37 -8.67 10.99
CA VAL A 108 10.89 -9.58 9.97
C VAL A 108 12.35 -9.26 9.64
N ASP A 109 13.11 -10.29 9.27
CA ASP A 109 14.44 -10.10 8.73
C ASP A 109 14.42 -9.49 7.31
N ARG A 110 15.61 -9.25 6.78
CA ARG A 110 15.76 -8.65 5.45
C ARG A 110 15.13 -9.50 4.35
N ASP A 111 15.28 -10.80 4.41
CA ASP A 111 14.77 -11.70 3.37
C ASP A 111 13.24 -11.76 3.42
N GLY A 112 12.65 -11.80 4.61
CA GLY A 112 11.21 -11.69 4.83
C GLY A 112 10.64 -10.36 4.34
N TYR A 113 11.34 -9.25 4.58
CA TYR A 113 10.96 -7.94 4.07
C TYR A 113 10.85 -7.91 2.54
N TYR A 114 11.87 -8.38 1.82
CA TYR A 114 11.84 -8.42 0.37
C TYR A 114 10.87 -9.48 -0.18
N ALA A 115 10.64 -10.58 0.55
CA ALA A 115 9.61 -11.55 0.20
C ALA A 115 8.21 -10.93 0.27
N HIS A 116 7.93 -10.09 1.26
CA HIS A 116 6.67 -9.36 1.40
C HIS A 116 6.42 -8.38 0.25
N ILE A 117 7.44 -7.61 -0.17
CA ILE A 117 7.32 -6.71 -1.33
C ILE A 117 7.02 -7.53 -2.60
N ASN A 118 7.72 -8.63 -2.82
CA ASN A 118 7.47 -9.51 -3.97
C ASN A 118 6.05 -10.10 -3.94
N ALA A 119 5.57 -10.52 -2.77
CA ALA A 119 4.20 -11.03 -2.60
C ALA A 119 3.13 -9.96 -2.90
N ALA A 120 3.37 -8.70 -2.50
CA ALA A 120 2.50 -7.58 -2.85
C ALA A 120 2.49 -7.33 -4.37
N LEU A 121 3.63 -7.47 -5.05
CA LEU A 121 3.74 -7.32 -6.50
C LEU A 121 3.06 -8.43 -7.31
N ASP A 122 2.77 -9.59 -6.70
CA ASP A 122 2.08 -10.70 -7.37
C ASP A 122 0.64 -10.38 -7.79
N ILE A 123 0.05 -9.29 -7.28
CA ILE A 123 -1.23 -8.75 -7.77
C ILE A 123 -1.13 -8.22 -9.22
N LYS A 124 0.09 -8.10 -9.76
CA LYS A 124 0.39 -7.49 -11.07
C LYS A 124 -0.17 -6.06 -11.16
N PRO A 125 0.34 -5.14 -10.35
CA PRO A 125 -0.23 -3.81 -10.18
C PRO A 125 -0.23 -3.01 -11.48
N ASN A 126 -1.20 -2.10 -11.61
CA ASN A 126 -1.16 -1.02 -12.59
C ASN A 126 -0.98 0.36 -11.93
N GLN A 127 -1.03 0.41 -10.59
CA GLN A 127 -0.66 1.56 -9.78
C GLN A 127 0.22 1.10 -8.62
N VAL A 128 1.19 1.92 -8.22
CA VAL A 128 2.07 1.63 -7.09
C VAL A 128 2.12 2.79 -6.12
N PHE A 129 2.12 2.48 -4.81
CA PHE A 129 2.36 3.44 -3.74
C PHE A 129 3.61 2.98 -3.00
N ASP A 130 4.57 3.87 -2.85
CA ASP A 130 5.84 3.54 -2.21
C ASP A 130 6.22 4.59 -1.16
N ASP A 131 6.98 4.16 -0.19
CA ASP A 131 7.49 4.99 0.90
C ASP A 131 8.96 4.63 1.14
N GLY A 132 9.83 5.19 0.32
CA GLY A 132 11.26 4.94 0.31
C GLY A 132 11.80 4.33 -1.00
N CYS A 133 10.95 4.12 -2.01
CA CYS A 133 11.33 3.66 -3.35
C CYS A 133 11.86 2.21 -3.41
N ASP A 134 11.57 1.36 -2.42
CA ASP A 134 12.04 -0.03 -2.45
C ASP A 134 11.20 -0.90 -3.38
N LEU A 135 9.87 -0.75 -3.40
CA LEU A 135 8.98 -1.45 -4.31
C LEU A 135 9.26 -1.04 -5.78
N VAL A 136 9.40 0.26 -6.02
CA VAL A 136 9.74 0.79 -7.36
C VAL A 136 11.12 0.29 -7.81
N ASN A 137 12.10 0.23 -6.91
CA ASN A 137 13.41 -0.34 -7.23
C ASN A 137 13.33 -1.82 -7.60
N ILE A 138 12.53 -2.62 -6.90
CA ILE A 138 12.31 -4.05 -7.23
C ILE A 138 11.66 -4.19 -8.62
N LEU A 139 10.67 -3.37 -8.95
CA LEU A 139 10.07 -3.34 -10.29
C LEU A 139 11.10 -3.07 -11.39
N HIS A 140 12.05 -2.16 -11.16
CA HIS A 140 13.06 -1.80 -12.15
C HIS A 140 14.30 -2.72 -12.16
N THR A 141 14.42 -3.64 -11.21
CA THR A 141 15.56 -4.56 -11.10
C THR A 141 15.16 -6.02 -11.32
N THR A 142 14.39 -6.59 -10.39
CA THR A 142 14.10 -8.04 -10.34
C THR A 142 12.71 -8.43 -10.85
N ARG A 143 11.76 -7.48 -10.97
CA ARG A 143 10.38 -7.72 -11.42
C ARG A 143 10.02 -6.90 -12.68
N LYS A 144 10.99 -6.79 -13.60
CA LYS A 144 10.84 -5.98 -14.83
C LYS A 144 9.69 -6.43 -15.72
N GLU A 145 9.30 -7.69 -15.64
CA GLU A 145 8.17 -8.25 -16.37
C GLU A 145 6.82 -7.58 -16.02
N LEU A 146 6.75 -6.91 -14.89
CA LEU A 146 5.55 -6.19 -14.45
C LEU A 146 5.48 -4.74 -14.96
N LEU A 147 6.60 -4.15 -15.34
CA LEU A 147 6.70 -2.75 -15.78
C LEU A 147 5.67 -2.36 -16.86
N PRO A 148 5.39 -3.20 -17.89
CA PRO A 148 4.41 -2.84 -18.91
C PRO A 148 2.98 -2.64 -18.39
N ASN A 149 2.68 -3.15 -17.19
CA ASN A 149 1.35 -3.01 -16.57
C ASN A 149 1.23 -1.73 -15.73
N VAL A 150 2.35 -1.16 -15.27
CA VAL A 150 2.34 -0.03 -14.34
C VAL A 150 2.14 1.27 -15.11
N VAL A 151 1.06 1.97 -14.79
CA VAL A 151 0.69 3.25 -15.43
C VAL A 151 1.29 4.44 -14.69
N ALA A 152 1.30 4.41 -13.37
CA ALA A 152 1.84 5.48 -12.52
C ALA A 152 2.07 5.01 -11.08
N GLY A 153 2.72 5.86 -10.29
CA GLY A 153 2.87 5.64 -8.86
C GLY A 153 2.91 6.93 -8.04
N CYS A 154 2.89 6.75 -6.72
CA CYS A 154 3.05 7.82 -5.73
C CYS A 154 4.19 7.47 -4.78
N GLU A 155 5.00 8.47 -4.41
CA GLU A 155 6.05 8.34 -3.40
C GLU A 155 5.77 9.26 -2.21
N GLU A 156 5.80 8.70 -1.03
CA GLU A 156 5.40 9.40 0.20
C GLU A 156 6.54 10.22 0.81
N THR A 157 7.80 9.78 0.69
CA THR A 157 8.88 10.27 1.55
C THR A 157 10.06 10.88 0.80
N THR A 158 10.76 11.80 1.46
CA THR A 158 11.92 12.53 0.91
C THR A 158 13.01 11.61 0.36
N THR A 159 13.36 10.54 1.09
CA THR A 159 14.42 9.62 0.66
C THR A 159 14.03 8.88 -0.62
N GLY A 160 12.78 8.50 -0.77
CA GLY A 160 12.26 7.88 -1.98
C GLY A 160 12.23 8.86 -3.16
N VAL A 161 11.78 10.09 -2.95
CA VAL A 161 11.79 11.13 -3.99
C VAL A 161 13.20 11.40 -4.50
N ILE A 162 14.21 11.43 -3.62
CA ILE A 162 15.61 11.59 -4.03
C ILE A 162 16.05 10.44 -4.94
N ARG A 163 15.73 9.20 -4.59
CA ARG A 163 16.04 8.01 -5.39
C ARG A 163 15.33 8.05 -6.75
N LEU A 164 14.06 8.39 -6.77
CA LEU A 164 13.26 8.50 -8.01
C LEU A 164 13.80 9.60 -8.93
N ARG A 165 14.19 10.76 -8.41
CA ARG A 165 14.81 11.83 -9.19
C ARG A 165 16.12 11.38 -9.82
N GLN A 166 16.93 10.59 -9.10
CA GLN A 166 18.15 10.03 -9.67
C GLN A 166 17.82 9.02 -10.76
N MET A 167 16.86 8.10 -10.54
CA MET A 167 16.43 7.15 -11.57
C MET A 167 15.89 7.86 -12.82
N ALA A 168 15.14 8.95 -12.66
CA ALA A 168 14.64 9.75 -13.77
C ALA A 168 15.79 10.42 -14.55
N LYS A 169 16.78 10.99 -13.86
CA LYS A 169 17.96 11.61 -14.46
C LYS A 169 18.78 10.60 -15.27
N ASP A 170 18.89 9.37 -14.79
CA ASP A 170 19.61 8.29 -15.43
C ASP A 170 18.80 7.62 -16.56
N GLY A 171 17.56 8.07 -16.81
CA GLY A 171 16.65 7.48 -17.80
C GLY A 171 16.16 6.08 -17.43
N ALA A 172 16.30 5.68 -16.16
CA ALA A 172 15.91 4.36 -15.67
C ALA A 172 14.46 4.27 -15.22
N LEU A 173 13.84 5.39 -14.81
CA LEU A 173 12.44 5.44 -14.39
C LEU A 173 11.51 5.34 -15.61
N THR A 174 10.68 4.29 -15.67
CA THR A 174 9.90 3.94 -16.87
C THR A 174 8.43 4.40 -16.83
N PHE A 175 7.94 4.88 -15.71
CA PHE A 175 6.58 5.39 -15.54
C PHE A 175 6.55 6.63 -14.63
N PRO A 176 5.53 7.49 -14.76
CA PRO A 176 5.44 8.71 -13.96
C PRO A 176 5.19 8.40 -12.47
N MET A 177 5.87 9.18 -11.61
CA MET A 177 5.69 9.14 -10.15
C MET A 177 5.26 10.50 -9.62
N VAL A 178 4.25 10.52 -8.77
CA VAL A 178 3.81 11.70 -8.02
C VAL A 178 4.58 11.76 -6.71
N ALA A 179 5.36 12.83 -6.52
CA ALA A 179 6.04 13.10 -5.25
C ALA A 179 5.04 13.70 -4.25
N VAL A 180 4.28 12.87 -3.54
CA VAL A 180 3.34 13.31 -2.50
C VAL A 180 4.07 14.08 -1.40
N ASN A 181 5.31 13.68 -1.10
CA ASN A 181 6.18 14.39 -0.15
C ASN A 181 6.32 15.90 -0.43
N ASP A 182 6.29 16.30 -1.71
CA ASP A 182 6.55 17.68 -2.14
C ASP A 182 5.24 18.46 -2.39
N THR A 183 4.09 17.91 -2.01
CA THR A 183 2.80 18.60 -2.16
C THR A 183 2.54 19.60 -1.03
N ASP A 184 1.85 20.70 -1.34
CA ASP A 184 1.50 21.74 -0.36
C ASP A 184 0.74 21.17 0.84
N THR A 185 -0.12 20.18 0.63
CA THR A 185 -0.91 19.54 1.68
C THR A 185 -0.07 18.81 2.73
N LYS A 186 1.18 18.43 2.41
CA LYS A 186 2.10 17.81 3.39
C LYS A 186 2.85 18.87 4.24
N HIS A 187 2.85 20.11 3.80
CA HIS A 187 3.61 21.20 4.44
C HIS A 187 2.72 22.23 5.17
N MET A 188 1.41 21.93 5.29
CA MET A 188 0.45 22.79 6.01
C MET A 188 0.45 22.51 7.53
#